data_7de06cb5c299cbe046dd4084b7d31cfd
#
_entry.id   7de06cb5c299cbe046dd4084b7d31cfd
#
_cell.length_a   1.000
_cell.length_b   1.000
_cell.length_c   1.000
_cell.angle_alpha   90.00
_cell.angle_beta   90.00
_cell.angle_gamma   90.00
#
_symmetry.space_group_name_H-M   'P 1'
#
loop_
_entity.id
_entity.type
_entity.pdbx_description
1 polymer ?
#
loop_
_entity_poly.entity_id
_entity_poly.type
_entity_poly.pdbx_seq_one_letter_code
_entity_poly.pdbx_strand_id
1 'polypeptide(L)'
;MSAAPKKKKFKPVLKAKAGPRPLRRKNIKKPLVSKAKTRSESVKPIAQKVASKIPAHVIAIVKALDDKKAESIRILELGQLSSVADYMIIATGTSDPHLRALRIEVEKALDEIGSPARGIESQKESGWTVVDGFDVIVHIFRPDVRESYSMESLWRDGLDIPVSSIIKN
;
A
#
# COMPACT_ATOMS: atom_id res chain seq x y z
N MET A 1 7.71 62.59 21.22
CA MET A 1 6.70 62.20 22.24
C MET A 1 6.02 60.93 21.75
N SER A 2 6.43 59.80 22.29
CA SER A 2 6.01 58.46 21.85
C SER A 2 5.05 57.88 22.88
N ALA A 3 3.86 57.49 22.45
CA ALA A 3 2.86 56.88 23.32
C ALA A 3 2.87 55.35 23.13
N ALA A 4 3.14 54.62 24.21
CA ALA A 4 3.15 53.17 24.25
C ALA A 4 1.71 52.61 24.37
N PRO A 5 1.40 51.46 23.74
CA PRO A 5 0.08 50.83 23.84
C PRO A 5 -0.07 50.01 25.13
N LYS A 6 -1.25 50.13 25.75
CA LYS A 6 -1.65 49.51 27.01
C LYS A 6 -1.90 48.00 26.85
N LYS A 7 -1.27 47.19 27.68
CA LYS A 7 -1.50 45.74 27.82
C LYS A 7 -2.87 45.43 28.41
N LYS A 8 -3.74 44.73 27.71
CA LYS A 8 -4.99 44.17 28.25
C LYS A 8 -4.69 42.88 29.04
N LYS A 9 -5.05 42.89 30.32
CA LYS A 9 -4.98 41.72 31.22
C LYS A 9 -6.13 40.77 30.90
N PHE A 10 -5.83 39.55 30.49
CA PHE A 10 -6.80 38.46 30.44
C PHE A 10 -6.95 37.84 31.84
N LYS A 11 -8.20 37.76 32.33
CA LYS A 11 -8.56 37.02 33.55
C LYS A 11 -8.90 35.58 33.17
N PRO A 12 -8.40 34.52 33.88
CA PRO A 12 -8.84 33.16 33.66
C PRO A 12 -10.19 32.91 34.34
N VAL A 13 -11.16 32.43 33.59
CA VAL A 13 -12.43 31.93 34.14
C VAL A 13 -12.28 30.43 34.41
N LEU A 14 -12.09 30.11 35.70
CA LEU A 14 -12.25 28.79 36.26
C LEU A 14 -13.73 28.49 36.43
N LYS A 15 -14.29 27.49 35.74
CA LYS A 15 -15.50 26.80 36.20
C LYS A 15 -15.30 25.29 36.09
N ALA A 16 -15.07 24.70 37.25
CA ALA A 16 -15.22 23.30 37.53
C ALA A 16 -16.70 22.93 37.68
N LYS A 17 -17.07 21.69 37.26
CA LYS A 17 -18.13 20.75 37.71
C LYS A 17 -18.72 20.09 36.48
N ALA A 18 -18.82 18.79 36.35
CA ALA A 18 -19.21 17.73 37.22
C ALA A 18 -18.80 16.38 36.56
N GLY A 19 -18.26 15.45 37.32
CA GLY A 19 -17.95 14.11 36.87
C GLY A 19 -19.22 13.27 36.60
N PRO A 20 -19.16 12.28 35.70
CA PRO A 20 -20.29 11.42 35.40
C PRO A 20 -20.53 10.41 36.54
N ARG A 21 -21.81 10.25 36.90
CA ARG A 21 -22.32 9.31 37.90
C ARG A 21 -21.99 7.85 37.49
N PRO A 22 -21.66 6.95 38.43
CA PRO A 22 -21.46 5.55 38.15
C PRO A 22 -22.79 4.89 37.79
N LEU A 23 -22.83 4.23 36.62
CA LEU A 23 -23.96 3.44 36.18
C LEU A 23 -24.07 2.15 37.01
N ARG A 24 -25.25 1.94 37.57
CA ARG A 24 -25.71 0.81 38.37
C ARG A 24 -25.57 -0.50 37.56
N ARG A 25 -24.68 -1.40 38.02
CA ARG A 25 -24.53 -2.77 37.46
C ARG A 25 -25.84 -3.54 37.58
N LYS A 26 -26.51 -3.82 36.47
CA LYS A 26 -27.57 -4.81 36.40
C LYS A 26 -26.93 -6.21 36.31
N ASN A 27 -27.28 -7.09 37.24
CA ASN A 27 -26.93 -8.52 37.24
C ASN A 27 -27.40 -9.17 35.94
N ILE A 28 -26.45 -9.54 35.08
CA ILE A 28 -26.74 -10.41 33.92
C ILE A 28 -26.43 -11.84 34.33
N LYS A 29 -27.51 -12.64 34.41
CA LYS A 29 -27.46 -14.07 34.65
C LYS A 29 -26.61 -14.78 33.59
N LYS A 30 -25.72 -15.65 34.03
CA LYS A 30 -24.89 -16.51 33.17
C LYS A 30 -25.77 -17.31 32.19
N PRO A 31 -25.49 -17.31 30.88
CA PRO A 31 -26.09 -18.31 29.99
C PRO A 31 -25.40 -19.66 30.15
N LEU A 32 -26.20 -20.69 30.15
CA LEU A 32 -25.83 -22.10 30.16
C LEU A 32 -24.82 -22.42 29.04
N VAL A 33 -23.74 -23.09 29.41
CA VAL A 33 -22.80 -23.70 28.46
C VAL A 33 -23.48 -24.89 27.80
N SER A 34 -24.02 -24.74 26.61
CA SER A 34 -24.33 -25.83 25.72
C SER A 34 -23.07 -26.27 24.98
N LYS A 35 -22.70 -27.54 25.17
CA LYS A 35 -21.60 -28.20 24.45
C LYS A 35 -21.87 -28.16 22.95
N ALA A 36 -21.31 -27.16 22.23
CA ALA A 36 -21.22 -27.21 20.80
C ALA A 36 -20.04 -28.09 20.41
N LYS A 37 -20.34 -29.19 19.74
CA LYS A 37 -19.42 -30.13 19.10
C LYS A 37 -18.48 -29.32 18.20
N THR A 38 -17.19 -29.35 18.51
CA THR A 38 -16.13 -28.83 17.66
C THR A 38 -16.09 -29.66 16.38
N ARG A 39 -16.74 -29.17 15.35
CA ARG A 39 -16.54 -29.65 13.99
C ARG A 39 -15.31 -28.87 13.47
N SER A 40 -14.17 -29.51 13.52
CA SER A 40 -12.97 -29.06 12.81
C SER A 40 -13.23 -29.16 11.31
N GLU A 41 -13.84 -28.15 10.74
CA GLU A 41 -13.71 -27.93 9.30
C GLU A 41 -12.27 -27.49 9.05
N SER A 42 -11.49 -28.44 8.52
CA SER A 42 -10.21 -28.16 7.92
C SER A 42 -10.42 -27.08 6.86
N VAL A 43 -10.02 -25.85 7.18
CA VAL A 43 -9.85 -24.78 6.20
C VAL A 43 -8.73 -25.25 5.29
N LYS A 44 -9.11 -25.90 4.19
CA LYS A 44 -8.19 -26.16 3.09
C LYS A 44 -7.67 -24.79 2.64
N PRO A 45 -6.35 -24.60 2.49
CA PRO A 45 -5.81 -23.35 1.96
C PRO A 45 -6.44 -23.12 0.59
N ILE A 46 -7.03 -21.95 0.37
CA ILE A 46 -7.54 -21.46 -0.92
C ILE A 46 -6.35 -21.11 -1.84
N ALA A 47 -5.30 -21.90 -1.78
CA ALA A 47 -4.06 -21.72 -2.56
C ALA A 47 -4.12 -22.41 -3.92
N GLN A 48 -5.29 -22.82 -4.40
CA GLN A 48 -5.40 -23.51 -5.70
C GLN A 48 -6.68 -23.08 -6.43
N LYS A 49 -6.76 -21.82 -6.78
CA LYS A 49 -7.55 -21.42 -7.96
C LYS A 49 -7.23 -19.95 -8.25
N VAL A 50 -6.30 -19.74 -9.11
CA VAL A 50 -6.25 -18.74 -10.16
C VAL A 50 -4.80 -18.69 -10.65
N ALA A 51 -4.44 -19.55 -11.57
CA ALA A 51 -3.51 -19.15 -12.62
C ALA A 51 -4.34 -18.25 -13.56
N SER A 52 -4.79 -17.10 -13.10
CA SER A 52 -5.25 -16.05 -13.95
C SER A 52 -4.08 -15.71 -14.85
N LYS A 53 -4.29 -15.75 -16.15
CA LYS A 53 -3.26 -15.42 -17.13
C LYS A 53 -2.80 -13.99 -16.80
N ILE A 54 -1.56 -13.85 -16.33
CA ILE A 54 -1.00 -12.56 -15.94
C ILE A 54 -1.19 -11.57 -17.10
N PRO A 55 -1.79 -10.39 -16.87
CA PRO A 55 -2.05 -9.42 -17.93
C PRO A 55 -0.80 -8.98 -18.67
N ALA A 56 -0.94 -8.67 -19.95
CA ALA A 56 0.21 -8.31 -20.80
C ALA A 56 0.95 -7.05 -20.29
N HIS A 57 0.23 -6.08 -19.74
CA HIS A 57 0.84 -4.87 -19.17
C HIS A 57 1.66 -5.16 -17.91
N VAL A 58 1.22 -6.06 -17.04
CA VAL A 58 2.01 -6.51 -15.87
C VAL A 58 3.30 -7.17 -16.34
N ILE A 59 3.22 -8.04 -17.36
CA ILE A 59 4.40 -8.71 -17.96
C ILE A 59 5.36 -7.67 -18.55
N ALA A 60 4.84 -6.70 -19.31
CA ALA A 60 5.65 -5.67 -19.95
C ALA A 60 6.40 -4.81 -18.91
N ILE A 61 5.70 -4.37 -17.87
CA ILE A 61 6.28 -3.59 -16.77
C ILE A 61 7.40 -4.36 -16.06
N VAL A 62 7.15 -5.62 -15.71
CA VAL A 62 8.14 -6.44 -14.98
C VAL A 62 9.38 -6.67 -15.81
N LYS A 63 9.24 -6.92 -17.11
CA LYS A 63 10.38 -7.03 -18.03
C LYS A 63 11.16 -5.72 -18.13
N ALA A 64 10.45 -4.59 -18.29
CA ALA A 64 11.08 -3.26 -18.36
C ALA A 64 11.90 -2.94 -17.09
N LEU A 65 11.36 -3.28 -15.91
CA LEU A 65 12.06 -3.12 -14.64
C LEU A 65 13.31 -4.02 -14.53
N ASP A 66 13.20 -5.27 -14.94
CA ASP A 66 14.32 -6.21 -14.93
C ASP A 66 15.42 -5.83 -15.92
N ASP A 67 15.07 -5.42 -17.13
CA ASP A 67 16.00 -4.94 -18.17
C ASP A 67 16.82 -3.76 -17.67
N LYS A 68 16.23 -2.87 -16.87
CA LYS A 68 16.89 -1.74 -16.22
C LYS A 68 17.50 -2.06 -14.86
N LYS A 69 17.55 -3.37 -14.50
CA LYS A 69 18.21 -3.81 -13.28
C LYS A 69 17.58 -3.27 -12.00
N ALA A 70 16.26 -3.17 -11.97
CA ALA A 70 15.55 -2.91 -10.73
C ALA A 70 15.79 -4.05 -9.74
N GLU A 71 15.99 -3.71 -8.47
CA GLU A 71 16.22 -4.67 -7.42
C GLU A 71 14.91 -5.06 -6.73
N SER A 72 14.86 -6.27 -6.17
CA SER A 72 13.77 -6.74 -5.30
C SER A 72 12.37 -6.49 -5.86
N ILE A 73 12.15 -6.82 -7.12
CA ILE A 73 10.82 -6.69 -7.76
C ILE A 73 9.84 -7.63 -7.06
N ARG A 74 8.69 -7.10 -6.62
CA ARG A 74 7.56 -7.84 -6.07
C ARG A 74 6.29 -7.53 -6.86
N ILE A 75 5.47 -8.53 -7.08
CA ILE A 75 4.21 -8.43 -7.81
C ILE A 75 3.13 -8.98 -6.90
N LEU A 76 2.14 -8.16 -6.56
CA LEU A 76 1.01 -8.54 -5.74
C LEU A 76 -0.28 -8.44 -6.56
N GLU A 77 -1.05 -9.52 -6.62
CA GLU A 77 -2.42 -9.49 -7.10
C GLU A 77 -3.32 -9.12 -5.92
N LEU A 78 -4.01 -7.98 -6.04
CA LEU A 78 -4.84 -7.41 -4.99
C LEU A 78 -6.31 -7.85 -5.13
N GLY A 79 -6.82 -7.93 -6.35
CA GLY A 79 -8.19 -8.33 -6.62
C GLY A 79 -9.21 -7.61 -5.74
N GLN A 80 -9.96 -8.35 -4.93
CA GLN A 80 -10.99 -7.80 -4.03
C GLN A 80 -10.45 -6.97 -2.86
N LEU A 81 -9.14 -6.98 -2.61
CA LEU A 81 -8.52 -6.23 -1.50
C LEU A 81 -8.38 -4.74 -1.83
N SER A 82 -8.40 -4.38 -3.10
CA SER A 82 -8.28 -3.01 -3.56
C SER A 82 -9.41 -2.64 -4.51
N SER A 83 -9.91 -1.42 -4.38
CA SER A 83 -10.86 -0.81 -5.32
C SER A 83 -10.18 0.09 -6.37
N VAL A 84 -8.86 0.23 -6.29
CA VAL A 84 -8.08 1.18 -7.11
C VAL A 84 -7.33 0.47 -8.22
N ALA A 85 -6.72 -0.69 -7.93
CA ALA A 85 -5.97 -1.47 -8.90
C ALA A 85 -6.05 -2.96 -8.56
N ASP A 86 -6.00 -3.80 -9.58
CA ASP A 86 -5.97 -5.27 -9.42
C ASP A 86 -4.57 -5.78 -9.11
N TYR A 87 -3.54 -5.06 -9.55
CA TYR A 87 -2.13 -5.43 -9.36
C TYR A 87 -1.33 -4.28 -8.76
N MET A 88 -0.35 -4.64 -7.93
CA MET A 88 0.67 -3.74 -7.43
C MET A 88 2.04 -4.31 -7.74
N ILE A 89 2.92 -3.49 -8.27
CA ILE A 89 4.31 -3.84 -8.51
C ILE A 89 5.18 -2.92 -7.65
N ILE A 90 6.08 -3.53 -6.88
CA ILE A 90 7.02 -2.81 -6.03
C ILE A 90 8.43 -3.13 -6.51
N ALA A 91 9.23 -2.12 -6.77
CA ALA A 91 10.61 -2.26 -7.24
C ALA A 91 11.54 -1.30 -6.52
N THR A 92 12.82 -1.60 -6.50
CA THR A 92 13.86 -0.76 -5.89
C THR A 92 14.85 -0.27 -6.95
N GLY A 93 15.09 1.03 -6.95
CA GLY A 93 16.18 1.65 -7.71
C GLY A 93 17.27 2.15 -6.76
N THR A 94 18.52 1.99 -7.15
CA THR A 94 19.70 2.28 -6.30
C THR A 94 20.00 3.76 -6.11
N SER A 95 19.40 4.64 -6.91
CA SER A 95 19.64 6.09 -6.89
C SER A 95 18.51 6.86 -7.56
N ASP A 96 18.40 8.17 -7.33
CA ASP A 96 17.38 9.01 -7.99
C ASP A 96 17.47 9.03 -9.53
N PRO A 97 18.65 9.03 -10.16
CA PRO A 97 18.76 8.82 -11.60
C PRO A 97 18.24 7.45 -12.02
N HIS A 98 18.47 6.38 -11.22
CA HIS A 98 17.98 5.05 -11.51
C HIS A 98 16.44 4.97 -11.38
N LEU A 99 15.86 5.57 -10.34
CA LEU A 99 14.39 5.67 -10.22
C LEU A 99 13.77 6.31 -11.46
N ARG A 100 14.37 7.41 -11.96
CA ARG A 100 13.91 8.07 -13.18
C ARG A 100 14.03 7.18 -14.42
N ALA A 101 15.13 6.44 -14.55
CA ALA A 101 15.33 5.52 -15.67
C ALA A 101 14.29 4.38 -15.64
N LEU A 102 14.04 3.80 -14.46
CA LEU A 102 13.02 2.77 -14.26
C LEU A 102 11.63 3.29 -14.62
N ARG A 103 11.27 4.47 -14.14
CA ARG A 103 10.00 5.11 -14.46
C ARG A 103 9.79 5.29 -15.96
N ILE A 104 10.78 5.87 -16.64
CA ILE A 104 10.71 6.13 -18.09
C ILE A 104 10.54 4.82 -18.87
N GLU A 105 11.24 3.76 -18.46
CA GLU A 105 11.12 2.47 -19.15
C GLU A 105 9.75 1.82 -18.91
N VAL A 106 9.19 1.96 -17.71
CA VAL A 106 7.82 1.50 -17.42
C VAL A 106 6.79 2.25 -18.27
N GLU A 107 6.89 3.59 -18.37
CA GLU A 107 6.03 4.39 -19.23
C GLU A 107 6.11 3.93 -20.68
N LYS A 108 7.33 3.80 -21.20
CA LYS A 108 7.58 3.34 -22.56
C LYS A 108 6.99 1.95 -22.82
N ALA A 109 7.18 1.00 -21.89
CA ALA A 109 6.62 -0.35 -22.01
C ALA A 109 5.09 -0.35 -22.03
N LEU A 110 4.45 0.55 -21.27
CA LEU A 110 3.00 0.73 -21.30
C LEU A 110 2.52 1.36 -22.63
N ASP A 111 3.24 2.35 -23.13
CA ASP A 111 2.93 3.01 -24.42
C ASP A 111 3.05 2.01 -25.59
N GLU A 112 4.08 1.16 -25.61
CA GLU A 112 4.32 0.17 -26.65
C GLU A 112 3.19 -0.86 -26.78
N ILE A 113 2.52 -1.18 -25.68
CA ILE A 113 1.37 -2.10 -25.68
C ILE A 113 0.01 -1.40 -25.83
N GLY A 114 0.01 -0.08 -26.04
CA GLY A 114 -1.20 0.71 -26.23
C GLY A 114 -2.01 0.95 -24.94
N SER A 115 -1.37 0.86 -23.76
CA SER A 115 -1.96 1.12 -22.45
C SER A 115 -1.15 2.18 -21.70
N PRO A 116 -1.15 3.45 -22.16
CA PRO A 116 -0.33 4.49 -21.59
C PRO A 116 -0.64 4.74 -20.11
N ALA A 117 0.38 5.16 -19.35
CA ALA A 117 0.21 5.51 -17.95
C ALA A 117 -0.82 6.65 -17.79
N ARG A 118 -1.71 6.54 -16.80
CA ARG A 118 -2.72 7.55 -16.49
C ARG A 118 -2.18 8.71 -15.69
N GLY A 119 -1.24 8.41 -14.81
CA GLY A 119 -0.65 9.38 -13.92
C GLY A 119 0.74 8.96 -13.46
N ILE A 120 1.55 9.96 -13.16
CA ILE A 120 2.89 9.76 -12.63
C ILE A 120 3.09 10.75 -11.51
N GLU A 121 3.42 10.21 -10.34
CA GLU A 121 3.80 11.01 -9.18
C GLU A 121 5.27 10.77 -8.85
N SER A 122 6.06 11.81 -8.96
CA SER A 122 7.48 11.76 -8.65
C SER A 122 7.91 13.12 -8.11
N GLN A 123 8.10 13.21 -6.81
CA GLN A 123 8.67 14.39 -6.18
C GLN A 123 10.19 14.28 -6.17
N LYS A 124 10.86 15.38 -6.48
CA LYS A 124 12.33 15.43 -6.36
C LYS A 124 12.73 15.07 -4.93
N GLU A 125 13.76 14.26 -4.81
CA GLU A 125 14.37 13.88 -3.53
C GLU A 125 13.48 13.03 -2.57
N SER A 126 12.24 12.72 -2.96
CA SER A 126 11.39 11.82 -2.13
C SER A 126 11.92 10.39 -2.08
N GLY A 127 12.71 9.97 -3.07
CA GLY A 127 13.15 8.58 -3.21
C GLY A 127 12.00 7.61 -3.51
N TRP A 128 10.85 8.13 -3.98
CA TRP A 128 9.68 7.34 -4.31
C TRP A 128 9.00 7.90 -5.57
N THR A 129 8.67 7.00 -6.47
CA THR A 129 7.93 7.31 -7.70
C THR A 129 6.78 6.33 -7.86
N VAL A 130 5.62 6.83 -8.27
CA VAL A 130 4.43 6.04 -8.55
C VAL A 130 4.07 6.20 -10.02
N VAL A 131 3.75 5.08 -10.69
CA VAL A 131 3.18 5.09 -12.04
C VAL A 131 1.84 4.38 -11.99
N ASP A 132 0.78 5.08 -12.38
CA ASP A 132 -0.59 4.57 -12.49
C ASP A 132 -0.81 4.03 -13.91
N GLY A 133 -0.94 2.70 -14.03
CA GLY A 133 -1.19 1.97 -15.27
C GLY A 133 -2.63 1.44 -15.37
N PHE A 134 -3.60 2.08 -14.72
CA PHE A 134 -5.03 1.76 -14.69
C PHE A 134 -5.37 0.64 -13.68
N ASP A 135 -5.17 -0.61 -14.01
CA ASP A 135 -5.40 -1.78 -13.16
C ASP A 135 -4.12 -2.26 -12.45
N VAL A 136 -2.99 -1.59 -12.71
CA VAL A 136 -1.71 -1.82 -12.05
C VAL A 136 -1.12 -0.50 -11.53
N ILE A 137 -0.67 -0.50 -10.28
CA ILE A 137 0.10 0.60 -9.69
C ILE A 137 1.54 0.12 -9.48
N VAL A 138 2.49 0.89 -10.01
CA VAL A 138 3.92 0.60 -9.88
C VAL A 138 4.55 1.56 -8.89
N HIS A 139 5.11 1.04 -7.82
CA HIS A 139 5.86 1.79 -6.82
C HIS A 139 7.36 1.52 -7.02
N ILE A 140 8.14 2.56 -7.24
CA ILE A 140 9.59 2.47 -7.39
C ILE A 140 10.22 3.28 -6.27
N PHE A 141 10.97 2.61 -5.40
CA PHE A 141 11.55 3.19 -4.20
C PHE A 141 13.08 3.16 -4.22
N ARG A 142 13.70 4.11 -3.51
CA ARG A 142 15.03 3.88 -2.98
C ARG A 142 14.97 2.87 -1.80
N PRO A 143 16.08 2.17 -1.50
CA PRO A 143 16.10 1.15 -0.44
C PRO A 143 15.63 1.68 0.93
N ASP A 144 16.15 2.84 1.35
CA ASP A 144 15.83 3.50 2.62
C ASP A 144 14.36 3.88 2.75
N VAL A 145 13.79 4.37 1.66
CA VAL A 145 12.38 4.77 1.58
C VAL A 145 11.46 3.55 1.58
N ARG A 146 11.82 2.49 0.84
CA ARG A 146 11.05 1.23 0.80
C ARG A 146 10.93 0.61 2.18
N GLU A 147 12.03 0.55 2.92
CA GLU A 147 12.04 0.05 4.29
C GLU A 147 11.12 0.87 5.21
N SER A 148 11.18 2.20 5.09
CA SER A 148 10.37 3.11 5.90
C SER A 148 8.87 2.98 5.65
N TYR A 149 8.46 2.80 4.40
CA TYR A 149 7.03 2.67 4.03
C TYR A 149 6.50 1.24 4.21
N SER A 150 7.34 0.22 4.07
CA SER A 150 6.97 -1.20 4.23
C SER A 150 5.67 -1.57 3.51
N MET A 151 5.52 -1.16 2.24
CA MET A 151 4.29 -1.34 1.45
C MET A 151 3.82 -2.80 1.40
N GLU A 152 4.74 -3.73 1.37
CA GLU A 152 4.46 -5.17 1.39
C GLU A 152 3.73 -5.61 2.66
N SER A 153 3.98 -4.93 3.77
CA SER A 153 3.31 -5.22 5.04
C SER A 153 1.86 -4.74 5.05
N LEU A 154 1.56 -3.66 4.33
CA LEU A 154 0.19 -3.14 4.17
C LEU A 154 -0.66 -4.07 3.30
N TRP A 155 -0.07 -4.70 2.29
CA TRP A 155 -0.73 -5.55 1.31
C TRP A 155 -0.38 -7.04 1.46
N ARG A 156 -0.03 -7.48 2.67
CA ARG A 156 0.40 -8.85 2.98
C ARG A 156 -0.65 -9.93 2.63
N ASP A 157 -1.93 -9.54 2.56
CA ASP A 157 -3.03 -10.45 2.21
C ASP A 157 -3.20 -10.59 0.69
N GLY A 158 -2.48 -9.78 -0.13
CA GLY A 158 -2.39 -9.91 -1.56
C GLY A 158 -1.65 -11.18 -1.98
N LEU A 159 -2.03 -11.74 -3.14
CA LEU A 159 -1.36 -12.91 -3.70
C LEU A 159 -0.01 -12.51 -4.31
N ASP A 160 1.07 -13.03 -3.77
CA ASP A 160 2.43 -12.80 -4.29
C ASP A 160 2.64 -13.63 -5.55
N ILE A 161 2.91 -12.97 -6.69
CA ILE A 161 3.22 -13.61 -7.97
C ILE A 161 4.74 -13.69 -8.12
N PRO A 162 5.31 -14.91 -8.27
CA PRO A 162 6.74 -15.04 -8.43
C PRO A 162 7.22 -14.39 -9.73
N VAL A 163 8.23 -13.52 -9.65
CA VAL A 163 8.84 -12.84 -10.80
C VAL A 163 9.38 -13.85 -11.82
N SER A 164 9.88 -15.01 -11.35
CA SER A 164 10.33 -16.12 -12.21
C SER A 164 9.24 -16.71 -13.10
N SER A 165 7.97 -16.46 -12.82
CA SER A 165 6.87 -16.86 -13.71
C SER A 165 6.77 -16.00 -14.97
N ILE A 166 7.38 -14.80 -14.94
CA ILE A 166 7.39 -13.82 -16.04
C ILE A 166 8.74 -13.77 -16.71
N ILE A 167 9.81 -13.71 -15.91
CA ILE A 167 11.19 -13.62 -16.37
C ILE A 167 11.79 -15.02 -16.28
N LYS A 168 12.04 -15.63 -17.44
CA LYS A 168 12.81 -16.88 -17.52
C LYS A 168 14.27 -16.48 -17.75
N ASN A 169 15.12 -16.73 -16.78
CA ASN A 169 16.57 -16.67 -16.94
C ASN A 169 17.04 -17.76 -17.90
#